data_43904287f6368d4e881f794ddc9afd71
#
_entry.id   43904287f6368d4e881f794ddc9afd71
#
_cell.length_a   1.000
_cell.length_b   1.000
_cell.length_c   1.000
_cell.angle_alpha   90.00
_cell.angle_beta   90.00
_cell.angle_gamma   90.00
#
_symmetry.space_group_name_H-M   'P 1'
#
loop_
_entity.id
_entity.type
_entity.pdbx_description
1 polymer ?
#
loop_
_entity_poly.entity_id
_entity_poly.type
_entity_poly.pdbx_seq_one_letter_code
_entity_poly.pdbx_strand_id
1 'polypeptide(L)'
;MSDQMEFVSNYSDLSTERGFQFEFHCNRCNTGFRTRFKPSVVGNVAGALDAAGSLLGGLFSSAADLGERVRSASWQRAHDDAFVAALNEIRPNFVQCPRCSAWVCRKSCWNNKRGLCKDCAPDLGVEMSAAQASRSVEEVWAHAAMAEEDKKLGKENWRETIRASCPNCEHPLEVNAKFCPE
;
A
#
# COMPACT_ATOMS: atom_id res chain seq x y z
N MET A 1 -26.68 -11.60 16.32
CA MET A 1 -25.55 -10.65 16.50
C MET A 1 -24.77 -10.68 15.20
N SER A 2 -24.80 -9.58 14.45
CA SER A 2 -24.05 -9.48 13.19
C SER A 2 -22.57 -9.45 13.52
N ASP A 3 -21.88 -10.51 13.14
CA ASP A 3 -20.41 -10.62 13.19
C ASP A 3 -19.85 -9.72 12.08
N GLN A 4 -19.89 -8.40 12.31
CA GLN A 4 -19.33 -7.42 11.40
C GLN A 4 -17.82 -7.48 11.50
N MET A 5 -17.19 -7.78 10.39
CA MET A 5 -15.74 -7.70 10.22
C MET A 5 -15.31 -6.24 10.35
N GLU A 6 -14.55 -5.92 11.40
CA GLU A 6 -14.00 -4.58 11.58
C GLU A 6 -12.66 -4.43 10.84
N PHE A 7 -12.73 -3.97 9.59
CA PHE A 7 -11.56 -3.44 8.89
C PHE A 7 -11.45 -1.94 9.21
N VAL A 8 -10.60 -1.58 10.17
CA VAL A 8 -10.56 -0.21 10.69
C VAL A 8 -9.48 0.65 10.02
N SER A 9 -8.43 0.07 9.47
CA SER A 9 -7.27 0.85 8.98
C SER A 9 -6.56 0.31 7.75
N ASN A 10 -6.91 -0.85 7.27
CA ASN A 10 -6.22 -1.53 6.18
C ASN A 10 -7.06 -1.67 4.91
N TYR A 11 -7.85 -0.67 4.61
CA TYR A 11 -8.58 -0.58 3.36
C TYR A 11 -8.41 0.82 2.73
N SER A 12 -8.62 0.88 1.44
CA SER A 12 -8.68 2.10 0.65
C SER A 12 -10.05 2.23 0.01
N ASP A 13 -10.66 3.38 0.15
CA ASP A 13 -11.90 3.72 -0.54
C ASP A 13 -11.55 4.27 -1.92
N LEU A 14 -11.99 3.56 -2.95
CA LEU A 14 -11.80 3.90 -4.37
C LEU A 14 -13.12 4.38 -5.00
N SER A 15 -14.12 4.70 -4.15
CA SER A 15 -15.43 5.13 -4.60
C SER A 15 -15.37 6.49 -5.30
N THR A 16 -16.26 6.67 -6.26
CA THR A 16 -16.44 7.90 -7.01
C THR A 16 -17.92 8.26 -7.07
N GLU A 17 -18.27 9.41 -7.64
CA GLU A 17 -19.67 9.77 -7.86
C GLU A 17 -20.43 8.75 -8.73
N ARG A 18 -19.72 8.00 -9.57
CA ARG A 18 -20.27 6.98 -10.48
C ARG A 18 -20.56 5.64 -9.82
N GLY A 19 -19.95 5.37 -8.67
CA GLY A 19 -20.12 4.10 -7.97
C GLY A 19 -19.06 3.84 -6.91
N PHE A 20 -19.18 2.68 -6.29
CA PHE A 20 -18.45 2.29 -5.10
C PHE A 20 -17.49 1.14 -5.39
N GLN A 21 -16.27 1.26 -4.93
CA GLN A 21 -15.25 0.23 -4.97
C GLN A 21 -14.29 0.39 -3.79
N PHE A 22 -13.86 -0.70 -3.21
CA PHE A 22 -12.96 -0.72 -2.06
C PHE A 22 -11.81 -1.69 -2.33
N GLU A 23 -10.67 -1.40 -1.73
CA GLU A 23 -9.52 -2.29 -1.74
C GLU A 23 -9.07 -2.56 -0.31
N PHE A 24 -9.00 -3.83 0.07
CA PHE A 24 -8.64 -4.29 1.41
C PHE A 24 -7.25 -4.91 1.38
N HIS A 25 -6.40 -4.56 2.35
CA HIS A 25 -5.02 -4.97 2.38
C HIS A 25 -4.74 -5.96 3.52
N CYS A 26 -3.91 -6.94 3.24
CA CYS A 26 -3.41 -7.85 4.25
C CYS A 26 -2.44 -7.12 5.19
N ASN A 27 -2.66 -7.16 6.50
CA ASN A 27 -1.78 -6.52 7.48
C ASN A 27 -0.34 -7.06 7.48
N ARG A 28 -0.11 -8.27 6.95
CA ARG A 28 1.22 -8.89 6.90
C ARG A 28 1.95 -8.63 5.59
N CYS A 29 1.38 -8.98 4.47
CA CYS A 29 2.06 -8.91 3.17
C CYS A 29 1.63 -7.71 2.31
N ASN A 30 0.70 -6.91 2.80
CA ASN A 30 0.12 -5.74 2.13
C ASN A 30 -0.51 -6.05 0.76
N THR A 31 -0.78 -7.32 0.44
CA THR A 31 -1.49 -7.67 -0.80
C THR A 31 -2.89 -7.10 -0.75
N GLY A 32 -3.26 -6.31 -1.75
CA GLY A 32 -4.58 -5.72 -1.92
C GLY A 32 -5.57 -6.68 -2.58
N PHE A 33 -6.81 -6.66 -2.08
CA PHE A 33 -7.95 -7.37 -2.63
C PHE A 33 -9.02 -6.35 -2.97
N ARG A 34 -9.18 -6.09 -4.25
CA ARG A 34 -10.12 -5.10 -4.76
C ARG A 34 -11.48 -5.73 -4.98
N THR A 35 -12.54 -5.07 -4.48
CA THR A 35 -13.92 -5.50 -4.70
C THR A 35 -14.42 -5.14 -6.10
N ARG A 36 -15.53 -5.72 -6.49
CA ARG A 36 -16.20 -5.36 -7.74
C ARG A 36 -16.72 -3.94 -7.66
N PHE A 37 -16.64 -3.23 -8.78
CA PHE A 37 -17.24 -1.90 -8.89
C PHE A 37 -18.77 -2.02 -8.88
N LYS A 38 -19.42 -1.28 -7.96
CA LYS A 38 -20.88 -1.22 -7.82
C LYS A 38 -21.36 0.15 -8.29
N PRO A 39 -22.03 0.27 -9.44
CA PRO A 39 -22.49 1.56 -9.95
C PRO A 39 -23.45 2.24 -8.97
N SER A 40 -23.31 3.58 -8.81
CA SER A 40 -24.26 4.38 -8.03
C SER A 40 -25.46 4.74 -8.90
N VAL A 41 -26.64 4.37 -8.45
CA VAL A 41 -27.90 4.74 -9.12
C VAL A 41 -28.21 6.23 -8.89
N VAL A 42 -27.74 6.79 -7.77
CA VAL A 42 -27.97 8.18 -7.37
C VAL A 42 -27.22 9.16 -8.30
N GLY A 43 -26.01 8.82 -8.74
CA GLY A 43 -25.22 9.64 -9.68
C GLY A 43 -25.80 9.68 -11.07
N ASN A 44 -26.46 8.62 -11.54
CA ASN A 44 -27.02 8.55 -12.88
C ASN A 44 -28.33 9.36 -13.01
N VAL A 45 -29.10 9.50 -11.94
CA VAL A 45 -30.33 10.29 -11.94
C VAL A 45 -30.05 11.80 -11.92
N ALA A 46 -28.94 12.21 -11.30
CA ALA A 46 -28.52 13.62 -11.25
C ALA A 46 -28.14 14.17 -12.63
N GLY A 47 -27.43 13.40 -13.46
CA GLY A 47 -27.10 13.80 -14.82
C GLY A 47 -28.31 13.95 -15.75
N ALA A 48 -29.38 13.21 -15.50
CA ALA A 48 -30.64 13.32 -16.25
C ALA A 48 -31.48 14.53 -15.81
N LEU A 49 -31.42 14.91 -14.52
CA LEU A 49 -32.13 16.05 -13.95
C LEU A 49 -31.43 17.38 -14.26
N ASP A 50 -30.10 17.43 -14.36
CA ASP A 50 -29.35 18.63 -14.79
C ASP A 50 -29.65 18.99 -16.24
N ALA A 51 -29.84 18.00 -17.12
CA ALA A 51 -30.23 18.23 -18.51
C ALA A 51 -31.68 18.75 -18.64
N ALA A 52 -32.57 18.41 -17.72
CA ALA A 52 -33.95 18.88 -17.70
C ALA A 52 -34.11 20.22 -16.95
N GLY A 53 -33.25 20.46 -15.92
CA GLY A 53 -33.31 21.70 -15.10
C GLY A 53 -32.82 22.96 -15.80
N SER A 54 -31.97 22.83 -16.83
CA SER A 54 -31.46 23.97 -17.61
C SER A 54 -32.53 24.64 -18.47
N LEU A 55 -33.69 24.01 -18.65
CA LEU A 55 -34.78 24.53 -19.46
C LEU A 55 -35.87 25.30 -18.67
N LEU A 56 -35.81 25.26 -17.32
CA LEU A 56 -36.81 25.90 -16.45
C LEU A 56 -36.13 26.91 -15.52
N GLY A 57 -35.79 28.04 -16.07
CA GLY A 57 -35.07 29.13 -15.41
C GLY A 57 -35.67 29.61 -14.08
N GLY A 58 -34.85 29.66 -13.07
CA GLY A 58 -34.81 30.82 -12.16
C GLY A 58 -35.65 30.85 -10.89
N LEU A 59 -36.45 29.81 -10.51
CA LEU A 59 -37.31 29.89 -9.32
C LEU A 59 -37.00 28.86 -8.20
N PHE A 60 -35.90 28.12 -8.27
CA PHE A 60 -35.66 26.98 -7.39
C PHE A 60 -34.37 27.01 -6.59
N SER A 61 -33.80 28.17 -6.26
CA SER A 61 -32.57 28.24 -5.47
C SER A 61 -32.69 27.55 -4.08
N SER A 62 -33.84 27.64 -3.44
CA SER A 62 -34.11 27.00 -2.12
C SER A 62 -34.40 25.51 -2.24
N ALA A 63 -34.90 25.05 -3.41
CA ALA A 63 -35.13 23.61 -3.64
C ALA A 63 -33.82 22.89 -4.05
N ALA A 64 -32.87 23.60 -4.65
CA ALA A 64 -31.55 23.06 -5.01
C ALA A 64 -30.74 22.65 -3.77
N ASP A 65 -30.69 23.51 -2.74
CA ASP A 65 -29.99 23.23 -1.48
C ASP A 65 -30.57 22.01 -0.71
N LEU A 66 -31.91 21.87 -0.71
CA LEU A 66 -32.56 20.71 -0.13
C LEU A 66 -32.31 19.43 -0.96
N GLY A 67 -32.33 19.56 -2.29
CA GLY A 67 -32.02 18.47 -3.20
C GLY A 67 -30.58 17.95 -3.06
N GLU A 68 -29.63 18.84 -2.85
CA GLU A 68 -28.22 18.47 -2.67
C GLU A 68 -27.96 17.76 -1.32
N ARG A 69 -28.59 18.21 -0.25
CA ARG A 69 -28.54 17.54 1.06
C ARG A 69 -29.17 16.15 1.02
N VAL A 70 -30.31 15.98 0.37
CA VAL A 70 -30.98 14.68 0.23
C VAL A 70 -30.15 13.75 -0.67
N ARG A 71 -29.55 14.27 -1.73
CA ARG A 71 -28.64 13.55 -2.63
C ARG A 71 -27.39 13.08 -1.88
N SER A 72 -26.78 13.94 -1.09
CA SER A 72 -25.65 13.64 -0.25
C SER A 72 -25.96 12.54 0.77
N ALA A 73 -27.10 12.64 1.47
CA ALA A 73 -27.53 11.64 2.46
C ALA A 73 -27.86 10.28 1.81
N SER A 74 -28.47 10.29 0.62
CA SER A 74 -28.78 9.06 -0.11
C SER A 74 -27.53 8.39 -0.69
N TRP A 75 -26.57 9.19 -1.16
CA TRP A 75 -25.27 8.69 -1.59
C TRP A 75 -24.50 8.06 -0.43
N GLN A 76 -24.48 8.72 0.74
CA GLN A 76 -23.81 8.21 1.93
C GLN A 76 -24.39 6.86 2.37
N ARG A 77 -25.71 6.72 2.40
CA ARG A 77 -26.35 5.43 2.72
C ARG A 77 -25.98 4.34 1.70
N ALA A 78 -26.02 4.67 0.41
CA ALA A 78 -25.65 3.72 -0.64
C ALA A 78 -24.17 3.33 -0.58
N HIS A 79 -23.30 4.25 -0.17
CA HIS A 79 -21.88 4.00 0.09
C HIS A 79 -21.68 3.05 1.27
N ASP A 80 -22.37 3.28 2.40
CA ASP A 80 -22.31 2.43 3.59
C ASP A 80 -22.82 1.02 3.29
N ASP A 81 -23.92 0.90 2.56
CA ASP A 81 -24.46 -0.39 2.09
C ASP A 81 -23.50 -1.10 1.15
N ALA A 82 -22.81 -0.34 0.28
CA ALA A 82 -21.81 -0.88 -0.62
C ALA A 82 -20.56 -1.35 0.14
N PHE A 83 -20.16 -0.65 1.19
CA PHE A 83 -19.06 -1.05 2.07
C PHE A 83 -19.37 -2.36 2.81
N VAL A 84 -20.55 -2.50 3.38
CA VAL A 84 -21.00 -3.75 4.01
C VAL A 84 -21.00 -4.90 3.00
N ALA A 85 -21.47 -4.67 1.77
CA ALA A 85 -21.44 -5.66 0.72
C ALA A 85 -19.98 -6.04 0.32
N ALA A 86 -19.09 -5.05 0.27
CA ALA A 86 -17.67 -5.24 0.02
C ALA A 86 -16.99 -6.09 1.10
N LEU A 87 -17.29 -5.86 2.38
CA LEU A 87 -16.81 -6.69 3.49
C LEU A 87 -17.23 -8.16 3.33
N ASN A 88 -18.48 -8.40 2.93
CA ASN A 88 -18.98 -9.75 2.69
C ASN A 88 -18.29 -10.40 1.48
N GLU A 89 -17.98 -9.64 0.44
CA GLU A 89 -17.26 -10.12 -0.74
C GLU A 89 -15.84 -10.58 -0.41
N ILE A 90 -15.13 -9.83 0.44
CA ILE A 90 -13.72 -10.12 0.75
C ILE A 90 -13.53 -11.09 1.93
N ARG A 91 -14.56 -11.32 2.75
CA ARG A 91 -14.53 -12.19 3.93
C ARG A 91 -13.90 -13.56 3.71
N PRO A 92 -14.12 -14.27 2.57
CA PRO A 92 -13.47 -15.54 2.31
C PRO A 92 -11.96 -15.47 2.17
N ASN A 93 -11.41 -14.31 1.79
CA ASN A 93 -9.99 -14.11 1.51
C ASN A 93 -9.17 -13.78 2.78
N PHE A 94 -9.83 -13.38 3.87
CA PHE A 94 -9.17 -12.93 5.08
C PHE A 94 -9.55 -13.76 6.30
N VAL A 95 -8.69 -13.69 7.31
CA VAL A 95 -8.94 -14.24 8.64
C VAL A 95 -8.28 -13.32 9.66
N GLN A 96 -8.96 -13.11 10.78
CA GLN A 96 -8.39 -12.36 11.89
C GLN A 96 -7.57 -13.30 12.79
N CYS A 97 -6.34 -12.91 13.09
CA CYS A 97 -5.49 -13.67 13.99
C CYS A 97 -5.97 -13.50 15.45
N PRO A 98 -6.30 -14.57 16.17
CA PRO A 98 -6.81 -14.46 17.54
C PRO A 98 -5.76 -13.97 18.54
N ARG A 99 -4.46 -14.01 18.18
CA ARG A 99 -3.37 -13.56 19.05
C ARG A 99 -3.05 -12.07 18.89
N CYS A 100 -2.97 -11.56 17.66
CA CYS A 100 -2.56 -10.19 17.37
C CYS A 100 -3.66 -9.34 16.73
N SER A 101 -4.86 -9.90 16.52
CA SER A 101 -6.02 -9.25 15.89
C SER A 101 -5.79 -8.74 14.46
N ALA A 102 -4.64 -9.03 13.85
CA ALA A 102 -4.33 -8.65 12.48
C ALA A 102 -5.21 -9.40 11.48
N TRP A 103 -5.75 -8.68 10.50
CA TRP A 103 -6.44 -9.27 9.35
C TRP A 103 -5.45 -9.69 8.29
N VAL A 104 -5.32 -10.98 8.07
CA VAL A 104 -4.33 -11.56 7.14
C VAL A 104 -4.99 -12.38 6.06
N CYS A 105 -4.39 -12.40 4.86
CA CYS A 105 -4.88 -13.23 3.77
C CYS A 105 -4.71 -14.71 4.09
N ARG A 106 -5.78 -15.49 3.83
CA ARG A 106 -5.79 -16.95 4.05
C ARG A 106 -4.78 -17.69 3.20
N LYS A 107 -4.56 -17.22 1.97
CA LYS A 107 -3.73 -17.90 0.98
C LYS A 107 -2.25 -17.95 1.36
N SER A 108 -1.69 -16.85 1.85
CA SER A 108 -0.24 -16.72 2.02
C SER A 108 0.20 -16.48 3.46
N CYS A 109 -0.62 -15.79 4.25
CA CYS A 109 -0.23 -15.27 5.57
C CYS A 109 -0.83 -16.03 6.76
N TRP A 110 -1.72 -16.98 6.49
CA TRP A 110 -2.35 -17.80 7.52
C TRP A 110 -1.65 -19.16 7.67
N ASN A 111 -1.36 -19.55 8.90
CA ASN A 111 -0.86 -20.90 9.23
C ASN A 111 -2.03 -21.79 9.67
N ASN A 112 -2.56 -22.56 8.73
CA ASN A 112 -3.69 -23.46 8.99
C ASN A 112 -3.42 -24.50 10.08
N LYS A 113 -2.15 -24.95 10.22
CA LYS A 113 -1.77 -25.96 11.20
C LYS A 113 -1.80 -25.44 12.64
N ARG A 114 -1.54 -24.14 12.81
CA ARG A 114 -1.45 -23.50 14.13
C ARG A 114 -2.67 -22.62 14.45
N GLY A 115 -3.52 -22.31 13.47
CA GLY A 115 -4.67 -21.43 13.67
C GLY A 115 -4.29 -19.98 14.00
N LEU A 116 -3.14 -19.50 13.51
CA LEU A 116 -2.58 -18.17 13.76
C LEU A 116 -1.99 -17.60 12.48
N CYS A 117 -1.77 -16.30 12.44
CA CYS A 117 -0.99 -15.71 11.32
C CYS A 117 0.48 -16.16 11.39
N LYS A 118 1.18 -16.10 10.25
CA LYS A 118 2.58 -16.54 10.15
C LYS A 118 3.57 -15.65 10.90
N ASP A 119 3.18 -14.46 11.36
CA ASP A 119 4.01 -13.66 12.28
C ASP A 119 3.90 -14.19 13.71
N CYS A 120 2.72 -14.67 14.11
CA CYS A 120 2.51 -15.26 15.44
C CYS A 120 2.93 -16.73 15.52
N ALA A 121 2.86 -17.47 14.42
CA ALA A 121 3.24 -18.86 14.31
C ALA A 121 3.84 -19.12 12.92
N PRO A 122 5.14 -18.86 12.73
CA PRO A 122 5.85 -19.10 11.47
C PRO A 122 5.75 -20.56 11.01
N ASP A 123 5.83 -20.77 9.71
CA ASP A 123 6.01 -22.10 9.14
C ASP A 123 7.49 -22.49 9.25
N LEU A 124 7.83 -23.31 10.24
CA LEU A 124 9.21 -23.67 10.57
C LEU A 124 9.97 -24.28 9.37
N GLY A 125 9.28 -25.03 8.50
CA GLY A 125 9.90 -25.61 7.32
C GLY A 125 10.34 -24.53 6.32
N VAL A 126 9.50 -23.50 6.12
CA VAL A 126 9.80 -22.37 5.25
C VAL A 126 10.92 -21.53 5.83
N GLU A 127 10.85 -21.19 7.12
CA GLU A 127 11.87 -20.39 7.79
C GLU A 127 13.24 -21.11 7.83
N MET A 128 13.24 -22.42 8.06
CA MET A 128 14.47 -23.22 8.03
C MET A 128 15.08 -23.26 6.63
N SER A 129 14.27 -23.43 5.59
CA SER A 129 14.73 -23.40 4.19
C SER A 129 15.29 -22.02 3.82
N ALA A 130 14.63 -20.95 4.25
CA ALA A 130 15.10 -19.59 4.02
C ALA A 130 16.43 -19.32 4.74
N ALA A 131 16.55 -19.74 5.99
CA ALA A 131 17.80 -19.61 6.76
C ALA A 131 18.95 -20.40 6.14
N GLN A 132 18.70 -21.63 5.67
CA GLN A 132 19.71 -22.43 4.95
C GLN A 132 20.14 -21.77 3.64
N ALA A 133 19.19 -21.25 2.85
CA ALA A 133 19.51 -20.54 1.63
C ALA A 133 20.36 -19.28 1.91
N SER A 134 20.01 -18.50 2.93
CA SER A 134 20.78 -17.32 3.33
C SER A 134 22.21 -17.70 3.73
N ARG A 135 22.39 -18.75 4.53
CA ARG A 135 23.74 -19.25 4.89
C ARG A 135 24.54 -19.69 3.68
N SER A 136 23.93 -20.43 2.75
CA SER A 136 24.63 -20.84 1.52
C SER A 136 25.09 -19.63 0.69
N VAL A 137 24.29 -18.59 0.62
CA VAL A 137 24.69 -17.34 -0.06
C VAL A 137 25.84 -16.65 0.69
N GLU A 138 25.78 -16.57 2.02
CA GLU A 138 26.87 -16.00 2.84
C GLU A 138 28.18 -16.78 2.66
N GLU A 139 28.12 -18.12 2.61
CA GLU A 139 29.27 -18.97 2.35
C GLU A 139 29.86 -18.72 0.96
N VAL A 140 29.02 -18.59 -0.08
CA VAL A 140 29.47 -18.23 -1.43
C VAL A 140 30.17 -16.87 -1.41
N TRP A 141 29.62 -15.87 -0.75
CA TRP A 141 30.26 -14.56 -0.64
C TRP A 141 31.59 -14.63 0.15
N ALA A 142 31.63 -15.40 1.23
CA ALA A 142 32.85 -15.57 2.04
C ALA A 142 33.98 -16.27 1.27
N HIS A 143 33.62 -17.19 0.36
CA HIS A 143 34.58 -17.93 -0.46
C HIS A 143 34.77 -17.34 -1.87
N ALA A 144 34.01 -16.30 -2.26
CA ALA A 144 34.20 -15.64 -3.53
C ALA A 144 35.62 -15.11 -3.61
N ALA A 145 36.38 -15.62 -4.57
CA ALA A 145 37.74 -15.13 -4.83
C ALA A 145 37.66 -13.68 -5.32
N MET A 146 38.05 -12.75 -4.48
CA MET A 146 38.30 -11.37 -4.93
C MET A 146 39.54 -11.38 -5.83
N ALA A 147 39.44 -10.73 -6.99
CA ALA A 147 40.60 -10.48 -7.81
C ALA A 147 41.67 -9.73 -7.02
N GLU A 148 42.97 -10.02 -7.28
CA GLU A 148 44.04 -9.36 -6.53
C GLU A 148 44.00 -7.82 -6.67
N GLU A 149 43.45 -7.31 -7.76
CA GLU A 149 43.19 -5.88 -7.99
C GLU A 149 42.14 -5.33 -7.03
N ASP A 150 41.03 -6.05 -6.80
CA ASP A 150 39.99 -5.65 -5.87
C ASP A 150 40.46 -5.71 -4.39
N LYS A 151 41.34 -6.68 -4.07
CA LYS A 151 41.99 -6.77 -2.76
C LYS A 151 42.90 -5.58 -2.49
N LYS A 152 43.58 -5.08 -3.53
CA LYS A 152 44.42 -3.88 -3.44
C LYS A 152 43.55 -2.64 -3.21
N LEU A 153 42.46 -2.47 -3.98
CA LEU A 153 41.51 -1.38 -3.80
C LEU A 153 40.90 -1.35 -2.39
N GLY A 154 40.58 -2.51 -1.81
CA GLY A 154 40.08 -2.59 -0.44
C GLY A 154 41.11 -2.26 0.64
N LYS A 155 42.43 -2.34 0.31
CA LYS A 155 43.52 -1.96 1.21
C LYS A 155 44.01 -0.53 1.01
N GLU A 156 43.75 0.05 -0.14
CA GLU A 156 44.11 1.45 -0.42
C GLU A 156 43.16 2.35 0.39
N ASN A 157 43.75 3.39 0.97
CA ASN A 157 43.00 4.40 1.71
C ASN A 157 42.27 5.31 0.69
N TRP A 158 41.22 4.78 0.07
CA TRP A 158 40.50 5.45 -1.02
C TRP A 158 40.01 6.87 -0.62
N ARG A 159 39.90 7.16 0.70
CA ARG A 159 39.57 8.49 1.22
C ARG A 159 40.68 9.51 0.97
N GLU A 160 41.89 9.04 0.90
CA GLU A 160 43.07 9.91 0.57
C GLU A 160 43.25 10.04 -0.95
N THR A 161 42.77 9.07 -1.73
CA THR A 161 42.92 9.03 -3.17
C THR A 161 41.82 9.81 -3.91
N ILE A 162 40.63 9.91 -3.35
CA ILE A 162 39.54 10.72 -3.91
C ILE A 162 39.76 12.16 -3.49
N ARG A 163 40.50 12.92 -4.28
CA ARG A 163 40.63 14.36 -4.14
C ARG A 163 39.53 15.04 -4.95
N ALA A 164 38.77 15.90 -4.29
CA ALA A 164 37.83 16.79 -4.97
C ALA A 164 38.68 17.73 -5.87
N SER A 165 38.25 18.00 -7.08
CA SER A 165 38.83 19.04 -7.93
C SER A 165 37.98 20.29 -7.90
N CYS A 166 38.60 21.43 -8.06
CA CYS A 166 37.90 22.71 -8.18
C CYS A 166 37.01 22.73 -9.43
N PRO A 167 35.70 23.03 -9.35
CA PRO A 167 34.83 23.04 -10.51
C PRO A 167 35.16 24.14 -11.54
N ASN A 168 36.02 25.10 -11.19
CA ASN A 168 36.36 26.24 -12.03
C ASN A 168 37.71 26.08 -12.74
N CYS A 169 38.73 25.49 -12.08
CA CYS A 169 40.08 25.37 -12.63
C CYS A 169 40.62 23.92 -12.58
N GLU A 170 39.80 22.94 -12.17
CA GLU A 170 40.16 21.53 -12.06
C GLU A 170 41.35 21.23 -11.12
N HIS A 171 41.88 22.22 -10.42
CA HIS A 171 42.97 22.03 -9.47
C HIS A 171 42.56 21.05 -8.36
N PRO A 172 43.38 20.04 -8.01
CA PRO A 172 43.09 19.09 -6.97
C PRO A 172 43.06 19.77 -5.60
N LEU A 173 41.94 19.62 -4.89
CA LEU A 173 41.72 20.20 -3.57
C LEU A 173 42.16 19.22 -2.49
N GLU A 174 42.78 19.73 -1.42
CA GLU A 174 43.04 18.93 -0.24
C GLU A 174 41.75 18.59 0.53
N VAL A 175 41.77 17.46 1.22
CA VAL A 175 40.64 17.04 2.07
C VAL A 175 40.39 18.12 3.13
N ASN A 176 39.22 18.77 3.08
CA ASN A 176 38.80 19.92 3.90
C ASN A 176 39.27 21.32 3.42
N ALA A 177 39.78 21.46 2.21
CA ALA A 177 40.05 22.80 1.67
C ALA A 177 38.73 23.61 1.56
N LYS A 178 38.68 24.78 2.19
CA LYS A 178 37.51 25.69 2.12
C LYS A 178 37.55 26.59 0.88
N PHE A 179 38.71 26.74 0.26
CA PHE A 179 38.95 27.61 -0.90
C PHE A 179 39.96 26.96 -1.82
N CYS A 180 39.82 27.19 -3.15
CA CYS A 180 40.84 26.83 -4.12
C CYS A 180 42.06 27.79 -3.98
N PRO A 181 43.30 27.28 -4.02
CA PRO A 181 44.50 28.13 -3.90
C PRO A 181 44.82 28.92 -5.18
N GLU A 182 44.14 28.63 -6.30
CA GLU A 182 44.27 29.36 -7.57
C GLU A 182 43.02 30.17 -7.92
#